data_6e48d947980b67383de5f59872e22f16
#
_entry.id   6e48d947980b67383de5f59872e22f16
#
_cell.length_a   1.000
_cell.length_b   1.000
_cell.length_c   1.000
_cell.angle_alpha   90.00
_cell.angle_beta   90.00
_cell.angle_gamma   90.00
#
_symmetry.space_group_name_H-M   'P 1'
#
loop_
_entity.id
_entity.type
_entity.pdbx_description
1 polymer ?
#
loop_
_entity_poly.entity_id
_entity_poly.type
_entity_poly.pdbx_seq_one_letter_code
_entity_poly.pdbx_strand_id
1 'polypeptide(L)'
;MAEIIIDNITFFYETPYKMIFQDLNLRIDTMWKTGLIGRNGRGKTTLLNIIQKKSDVQKGRIINNIDCVYFPYQNFNPDADTFSVIKNAVAPYELMEKEMEELLSKNDEKSILRYMEVLNSYQAAGGYEIDSEILKEAQSIGIGPEILNRPFCTLSGGEKTRSLLI
;
A
#
# COMPACT_ATOMS: atom_id res chain seq x y z
N MET A 1 15.18 18.32 -8.74
CA MET A 1 14.01 17.61 -9.29
C MET A 1 14.12 16.17 -8.84
N ALA A 2 13.02 15.59 -8.42
CA ALA A 2 13.01 14.19 -8.02
C ALA A 2 12.79 13.32 -9.27
N GLU A 3 13.70 12.39 -9.50
CA GLU A 3 13.70 11.51 -10.67
C GLU A 3 13.83 10.04 -10.22
N ILE A 4 13.20 9.15 -10.95
CA ILE A 4 13.45 7.71 -10.88
C ILE A 4 14.36 7.37 -12.07
N ILE A 5 15.55 6.87 -11.79
CA ILE A 5 16.52 6.50 -12.80
C ILE A 5 16.73 4.98 -12.76
N ILE A 6 16.48 4.35 -13.87
CA ILE A 6 16.75 2.94 -14.13
C ILE A 6 17.97 2.89 -15.04
N ASP A 7 19.06 2.29 -14.54
CA ASP A 7 20.36 2.27 -15.23
C ASP A 7 20.79 0.84 -15.51
N ASN A 8 20.71 0.47 -16.78
CA ASN A 8 21.19 -0.80 -17.34
C ASN A 8 20.65 -2.04 -16.62
N ILE A 9 19.35 -2.06 -16.25
CA ILE A 9 18.79 -3.20 -15.54
C ILE A 9 18.53 -4.39 -16.46
N THR A 10 18.86 -5.58 -15.93
CA THR A 10 18.45 -6.87 -16.49
C THR A 10 17.63 -7.60 -15.44
N PHE A 11 16.46 -8.08 -15.84
CA PHE A 11 15.55 -8.83 -14.97
C PHE A 11 14.96 -10.03 -15.70
N PHE A 12 14.99 -11.19 -15.05
CA PHE A 12 14.35 -12.41 -15.52
C PHE A 12 13.75 -13.19 -14.34
N TYR A 13 12.71 -13.97 -14.60
CA TYR A 13 12.21 -14.97 -13.68
C TYR A 13 12.99 -16.28 -13.88
N GLU A 14 13.36 -16.95 -12.80
CA GLU A 14 14.15 -18.19 -12.84
C GLU A 14 13.29 -19.42 -13.13
N THR A 15 12.07 -19.46 -12.60
CA THR A 15 11.22 -20.65 -12.71
C THR A 15 9.78 -20.30 -13.11
N PRO A 16 9.38 -20.54 -14.36
CA PRO A 16 10.23 -20.89 -15.52
C PRO A 16 11.10 -19.71 -15.95
N TYR A 17 12.27 -19.99 -16.54
CA TYR A 17 13.13 -18.93 -17.05
C TYR A 17 12.41 -18.07 -18.08
N LYS A 18 12.33 -16.77 -17.77
CA LYS A 18 11.72 -15.81 -18.67
C LYS A 18 12.41 -14.46 -18.54
N MET A 19 13.15 -14.06 -19.59
CA MET A 19 13.71 -12.72 -19.69
C MET A 19 12.59 -11.69 -19.84
N ILE A 20 12.60 -10.67 -18.99
CA ILE A 20 11.63 -9.58 -19.02
C ILE A 20 12.28 -8.29 -19.49
N PHE A 21 13.42 -7.93 -18.91
CA PHE A 21 14.20 -6.76 -19.30
C PHE A 21 15.66 -7.15 -19.54
N GLN A 22 16.25 -6.57 -20.57
CA GLN A 22 17.67 -6.69 -20.87
C GLN A 22 18.23 -5.30 -21.14
N ASP A 23 19.21 -4.91 -20.33
CA ASP A 23 19.93 -3.64 -20.42
C ASP A 23 18.98 -2.41 -20.53
N LEU A 24 17.86 -2.44 -19.77
CA LEU A 24 16.84 -1.39 -19.80
C LEU A 24 17.37 -0.12 -19.14
N ASN A 25 17.25 0.99 -19.84
CA ASN A 25 17.54 2.33 -19.36
C ASN A 25 16.27 3.19 -19.46
N LEU A 26 15.89 3.85 -18.36
CA LEU A 26 14.71 4.70 -18.31
C LEU A 26 14.89 5.80 -17.27
N ARG A 27 14.39 6.99 -17.57
CA ARG A 27 14.26 8.10 -16.62
C ARG A 27 12.82 8.55 -16.57
N ILE A 28 12.30 8.72 -15.35
CA ILE A 28 10.94 9.19 -15.10
C ILE A 28 11.06 10.39 -14.17
N ASP A 29 10.63 11.54 -14.66
CA ASP A 29 10.45 12.72 -13.83
C ASP A 29 9.15 12.56 -13.02
N THR A 30 9.21 12.77 -11.71
CA THR A 30 8.07 12.58 -10.82
C THR A 30 6.97 13.62 -10.98
N MET A 31 7.25 14.72 -11.67
CA MET A 31 6.25 15.73 -12.02
C MET A 31 5.40 15.32 -13.23
N TRP A 32 5.78 14.27 -13.94
CA TRP A 32 5.05 13.82 -15.12
C TRP A 32 3.92 12.87 -14.77
N LYS A 33 2.82 13.02 -15.48
CA LYS A 33 1.75 12.00 -15.53
C LYS A 33 2.08 11.03 -16.67
N THR A 34 2.73 9.90 -16.33
CA THR A 34 3.27 8.96 -17.30
C THR A 34 2.36 7.75 -17.48
N GLY A 35 2.02 7.41 -18.71
CA GLY A 35 1.27 6.20 -19.06
C GLY A 35 2.22 5.04 -19.43
N LEU A 36 2.09 3.89 -18.75
CA LEU A 36 2.80 2.66 -19.08
C LEU A 36 1.91 1.74 -19.89
N ILE A 37 2.12 1.68 -21.21
CA ILE A 37 1.32 0.89 -22.16
C ILE A 37 2.10 -0.30 -22.71
N GLY A 38 1.40 -1.36 -23.07
CA GLY A 38 1.98 -2.55 -23.68
C GLY A 38 1.07 -3.78 -23.52
N ARG A 39 1.34 -4.83 -24.32
CA ARG A 39 0.59 -6.10 -24.27
C ARG A 39 0.74 -6.79 -22.90
N ASN A 40 -0.24 -7.62 -22.54
CA ASN A 40 -0.17 -8.41 -21.31
C ASN A 40 1.04 -9.35 -21.31
N GLY A 41 1.66 -9.55 -20.14
CA GLY A 41 2.85 -10.39 -19.98
C GLY A 41 4.19 -9.76 -20.44
N ARG A 42 4.19 -8.47 -20.81
CA ARG A 42 5.42 -7.74 -21.23
C ARG A 42 6.14 -7.02 -20.10
N GLY A 43 5.86 -7.37 -18.84
CA GLY A 43 6.65 -6.87 -17.71
C GLY A 43 6.17 -5.53 -17.11
N LYS A 44 4.99 -4.99 -17.46
CA LYS A 44 4.49 -3.72 -16.88
C LYS A 44 4.46 -3.77 -15.35
N THR A 45 3.79 -4.77 -14.78
CA THR A 45 3.72 -4.97 -13.33
C THR A 45 5.09 -5.25 -12.73
N THR A 46 5.94 -6.02 -13.43
CA THR A 46 7.31 -6.27 -13.01
C THR A 46 8.12 -5.00 -12.90
N LEU A 47 8.00 -4.08 -13.86
CA LEU A 47 8.67 -2.78 -13.82
C LEU A 47 8.22 -1.96 -12.61
N LEU A 48 6.91 -1.91 -12.33
CA LEU A 48 6.37 -1.21 -11.16
C LEU A 48 6.89 -1.82 -9.85
N ASN A 49 6.95 -3.15 -9.74
CA ASN A 49 7.50 -3.83 -8.56
C ASN A 49 8.99 -3.52 -8.36
N ILE A 50 9.75 -3.46 -9.45
CA ILE A 50 11.18 -3.10 -9.41
C ILE A 50 11.35 -1.63 -8.95
N ILE A 51 10.55 -0.70 -9.47
CA ILE A 51 10.56 0.71 -9.05
C ILE A 51 10.24 0.84 -7.54
N GLN A 52 9.33 0.03 -7.03
CA GLN A 52 8.98 -0.01 -5.60
C GLN A 52 9.97 -0.78 -4.71
N LYS A 53 11.06 -1.29 -5.30
CA LYS A 53 12.04 -2.14 -4.59
C LYS A 53 11.44 -3.43 -3.98
N LYS A 54 10.32 -3.92 -4.55
CA LYS A 54 9.70 -5.21 -4.17
C LYS A 54 10.35 -6.40 -4.87
N SER A 55 11.13 -6.16 -5.91
CA SER A 55 11.85 -7.18 -6.67
C SER A 55 13.26 -6.68 -6.95
N ASP A 56 14.25 -7.51 -6.61
CA ASP A 56 15.66 -7.23 -6.89
C ASP A 56 15.98 -7.52 -8.36
N VAL A 57 16.86 -6.73 -8.93
CA VAL A 57 17.35 -6.92 -10.32
C VAL A 57 18.63 -7.73 -10.33
N GLN A 58 18.82 -8.58 -11.34
CA GLN A 58 20.04 -9.39 -11.47
C GLN A 58 21.23 -8.57 -11.91
N LYS A 59 21.02 -7.46 -12.64
CA LYS A 59 22.08 -6.55 -13.09
C LYS A 59 21.55 -5.13 -13.17
N GLY A 60 22.44 -4.16 -13.02
CA GLY A 60 22.13 -2.73 -13.09
C GLY A 60 21.71 -2.17 -11.74
N ARG A 61 21.15 -0.97 -11.74
CA ARG A 61 20.72 -0.28 -10.51
C ARG A 61 19.53 0.62 -10.76
N ILE A 62 18.79 0.86 -9.66
CA ILE A 62 17.69 1.81 -9.64
C ILE A 62 18.01 2.89 -8.61
N ILE A 63 17.99 4.12 -9.04
CA ILE A 63 18.11 5.28 -8.18
C ILE A 63 16.70 5.84 -8.02
N ASN A 64 16.12 5.57 -6.86
CA ASN A 64 14.81 6.05 -6.48
C ASN A 64 14.88 6.53 -5.02
N ASN A 65 14.85 7.84 -4.84
CA ASN A 65 14.90 8.52 -3.53
C ASN A 65 13.52 9.01 -3.08
N ILE A 66 12.45 8.42 -3.62
CA ILE A 66 11.08 8.81 -3.37
C ILE A 66 10.31 7.61 -2.83
N ASP A 67 9.45 7.85 -1.86
CA ASP A 67 8.50 6.85 -1.43
C ASP A 67 7.42 6.66 -2.50
N CYS A 68 7.31 5.43 -3.00
CA CYS A 68 6.37 5.07 -4.05
C CYS A 68 5.18 4.32 -3.45
N VAL A 69 4.00 4.87 -3.61
CA VAL A 69 2.74 4.20 -3.26
C VAL A 69 2.20 3.44 -4.47
N TYR A 70 1.79 2.20 -4.27
CA TYR A 70 1.16 1.38 -5.31
C TYR A 70 -0.35 1.34 -5.10
N PHE A 71 -1.09 1.77 -6.10
CA PHE A 71 -2.54 1.69 -6.09
C PHE A 71 -3.03 0.66 -7.14
N PRO A 72 -4.07 -0.13 -6.86
CA PRO A 72 -4.78 -0.23 -5.57
C PRO A 72 -3.96 -0.97 -4.49
N TYR A 73 -4.22 -0.64 -3.23
CA TYR A 73 -3.65 -1.33 -2.07
C TYR A 73 -3.95 -2.83 -2.13
N GLN A 74 -2.97 -3.69 -1.85
CA GLN A 74 -3.07 -5.14 -2.07
C GLN A 74 -2.86 -5.98 -0.80
N ASN A 75 -2.31 -5.40 0.26
CA ASN A 75 -1.98 -6.11 1.49
C ASN A 75 -3.12 -5.99 2.51
N PHE A 76 -4.23 -6.67 2.25
CA PHE A 76 -5.39 -6.71 3.14
C PHE A 76 -5.92 -8.13 3.32
N ASN A 77 -6.60 -8.37 4.44
CA ASN A 77 -7.38 -9.58 4.62
C ASN A 77 -8.66 -9.50 3.74
N PRO A 78 -8.82 -10.37 2.74
CA PRO A 78 -9.96 -10.27 1.83
C PRO A 78 -11.31 -10.54 2.50
N ASP A 79 -11.32 -11.22 3.66
CA ASP A 79 -12.52 -11.56 4.42
C ASP A 79 -12.89 -10.48 5.44
N ALA A 80 -12.02 -9.48 5.65
CA ALA A 80 -12.33 -8.33 6.49
C ALA A 80 -13.44 -7.47 5.84
N ASP A 81 -14.21 -6.77 6.64
CA ASP A 81 -15.14 -5.78 6.14
C ASP A 81 -14.41 -4.64 5.42
N THR A 82 -15.13 -3.97 4.54
CA THR A 82 -14.54 -2.94 3.67
C THR A 82 -14.00 -1.77 4.47
N PHE A 83 -14.64 -1.40 5.58
CA PHE A 83 -14.20 -0.32 6.44
C PHE A 83 -12.83 -0.62 7.06
N SER A 84 -12.67 -1.81 7.65
CA SER A 84 -11.39 -2.30 8.19
C SER A 84 -10.28 -2.34 7.13
N VAL A 85 -10.60 -2.77 5.90
CA VAL A 85 -9.64 -2.77 4.79
C VAL A 85 -9.15 -1.36 4.48
N ILE A 86 -10.06 -0.37 4.40
CA ILE A 86 -9.72 1.02 4.13
C ILE A 86 -8.88 1.58 5.29
N LYS A 87 -9.34 1.40 6.53
CA LYS A 87 -8.66 1.86 7.75
C LYS A 87 -7.21 1.36 7.80
N ASN A 88 -7.01 0.05 7.59
CA ASN A 88 -5.69 -0.57 7.63
C ASN A 88 -4.82 -0.29 6.39
N ALA A 89 -5.38 0.25 5.31
CA ALA A 89 -4.60 0.72 4.16
C ALA A 89 -3.85 2.03 4.48
N VAL A 90 -4.36 2.86 5.38
CA VAL A 90 -3.74 4.11 5.82
C VAL A 90 -2.62 3.85 6.82
N ALA A 91 -2.92 3.13 7.90
CA ALA A 91 -1.96 2.70 8.91
C ALA A 91 -2.47 1.42 9.58
N PRO A 92 -1.62 0.63 10.26
CA PRO A 92 -2.03 -0.63 10.89
C PRO A 92 -2.80 -0.39 12.21
N TYR A 93 -3.90 0.37 12.15
CA TYR A 93 -4.65 0.82 13.33
C TYR A 93 -5.16 -0.33 14.19
N GLU A 94 -5.73 -1.39 13.59
CA GLU A 94 -6.22 -2.56 14.33
C GLU A 94 -5.11 -3.27 15.11
N LEU A 95 -3.89 -3.33 14.55
CA LEU A 95 -2.74 -3.90 15.25
C LEU A 95 -2.30 -3.01 16.40
N MET A 96 -2.31 -1.69 16.22
CA MET A 96 -1.98 -0.73 17.27
C MET A 96 -3.00 -0.77 18.41
N GLU A 97 -4.30 -0.79 18.09
CA GLU A 97 -5.40 -0.89 19.05
C GLU A 97 -5.28 -2.17 19.90
N LYS A 98 -5.06 -3.30 19.23
CA LYS A 98 -4.85 -4.60 19.88
C LYS A 98 -3.61 -4.61 20.77
N GLU A 99 -2.48 -4.06 20.29
CA GLU A 99 -1.25 -3.94 21.08
C GLU A 99 -1.48 -3.08 22.33
N MET A 100 -2.20 -1.96 22.19
CA MET A 100 -2.56 -1.09 23.33
C MET A 100 -3.41 -1.83 24.38
N GLU A 101 -4.43 -2.59 23.97
CA GLU A 101 -5.26 -3.40 24.87
C GLU A 101 -4.43 -4.47 25.60
N GLU A 102 -3.57 -5.19 24.88
CA GLU A 102 -2.69 -6.20 25.49
C GLU A 102 -1.71 -5.61 26.50
N LEU A 103 -1.15 -4.43 26.21
CA LEU A 103 -0.21 -3.75 27.10
C LEU A 103 -0.88 -3.24 28.36
N LEU A 104 -2.10 -2.71 28.27
CA LEU A 104 -2.88 -2.28 29.45
C LEU A 104 -3.21 -3.44 30.40
N SER A 105 -3.34 -4.66 29.86
CA SER A 105 -3.64 -5.84 30.69
C SER A 105 -2.48 -6.28 31.57
N LYS A 106 -1.21 -5.94 31.22
CA LYS A 106 0.01 -6.43 31.86
C LYS A 106 0.42 -5.68 33.13
N ASN A 107 0.02 -4.44 33.27
CA ASN A 107 0.16 -3.58 34.46
C ASN A 107 1.60 -3.47 35.03
N ASP A 108 2.63 -3.61 34.18
CA ASP A 108 4.05 -3.44 34.53
C ASP A 108 4.64 -2.18 33.87
N GLU A 109 5.69 -1.63 34.47
CA GLU A 109 6.30 -0.36 34.04
C GLU A 109 6.76 -0.39 32.56
N LYS A 110 7.32 -1.51 32.12
CA LYS A 110 7.80 -1.67 30.73
C LYS A 110 6.64 -1.67 29.73
N SER A 111 5.54 -2.32 30.07
CA SER A 111 4.31 -2.31 29.25
C SER A 111 3.68 -0.91 29.18
N ILE A 112 3.74 -0.15 30.27
CA ILE A 112 3.26 1.24 30.27
C ILE A 112 4.09 2.13 29.34
N LEU A 113 5.42 2.02 29.37
CA LEU A 113 6.28 2.77 28.47
C LEU A 113 5.98 2.42 27.00
N ARG A 114 5.86 1.13 26.69
CA ARG A 114 5.53 0.68 25.34
C ARG A 114 4.15 1.15 24.89
N TYR A 115 3.15 1.12 25.80
CA TYR A 115 1.83 1.67 25.52
C TYR A 115 1.89 3.15 25.09
N MET A 116 2.67 3.97 25.80
CA MET A 116 2.83 5.38 25.45
C MET A 116 3.45 5.59 24.06
N GLU A 117 4.42 4.75 23.67
CA GLU A 117 5.00 4.80 22.33
C GLU A 117 3.97 4.47 21.23
N VAL A 118 3.19 3.39 21.44
CA VAL A 118 2.15 2.99 20.48
C VAL A 118 1.05 4.05 20.40
N LEU A 119 0.62 4.58 21.56
CA LEU A 119 -0.37 5.64 21.64
C LEU A 119 0.07 6.91 20.89
N ASN A 120 1.32 7.33 21.06
CA ASN A 120 1.86 8.47 20.33
C ASN A 120 1.85 8.22 18.81
N SER A 121 2.22 7.00 18.39
CA SER A 121 2.20 6.62 16.98
C SER A 121 0.77 6.59 16.41
N TYR A 122 -0.19 6.08 17.18
CA TYR A 122 -1.60 6.05 16.85
C TYR A 122 -2.18 7.46 16.69
N GLN A 123 -1.88 8.35 17.62
CA GLN A 123 -2.28 9.76 17.55
C GLN A 123 -1.64 10.48 16.35
N ALA A 124 -0.34 10.29 16.13
CA ALA A 124 0.37 10.90 15.01
C ALA A 124 -0.16 10.43 13.64
N ALA A 125 -0.69 9.21 13.58
CA ALA A 125 -1.35 8.68 12.40
C ALA A 125 -2.82 9.12 12.24
N GLY A 126 -3.38 9.93 13.16
CA GLY A 126 -4.78 10.37 13.12
C GLY A 126 -5.79 9.29 13.57
N GLY A 127 -5.36 8.35 14.44
CA GLY A 127 -6.17 7.19 14.81
C GLY A 127 -7.53 7.50 15.44
N TYR A 128 -7.70 8.66 16.06
CA TYR A 128 -8.99 9.08 16.62
C TYR A 128 -9.95 9.69 15.60
N GLU A 129 -9.43 10.25 14.52
CA GLU A 129 -10.18 10.92 13.47
C GLU A 129 -10.47 10.03 12.25
N ILE A 130 -9.67 8.97 12.05
CA ILE A 130 -9.70 8.14 10.83
C ILE A 130 -11.10 7.60 10.51
N ASP A 131 -11.85 7.14 11.52
CA ASP A 131 -13.18 6.57 11.31
C ASP A 131 -14.16 7.61 10.74
N SER A 132 -14.10 8.84 11.25
CA SER A 132 -14.94 9.94 10.76
C SER A 132 -14.49 10.43 9.38
N GLU A 133 -13.19 10.40 9.10
CA GLU A 133 -12.65 10.76 7.79
C GLU A 133 -13.07 9.74 6.73
N ILE A 134 -12.95 8.44 7.01
CA ILE A 134 -13.41 7.37 6.11
C ILE A 134 -14.89 7.53 5.78
N LEU A 135 -15.75 7.77 6.78
CA LEU A 135 -17.19 7.94 6.56
C LEU A 135 -17.49 9.15 5.70
N LYS A 136 -16.82 10.26 5.92
CA LYS A 136 -16.96 11.50 5.14
C LYS A 136 -16.53 11.31 3.69
N GLU A 137 -15.35 10.73 3.46
CA GLU A 137 -14.83 10.50 2.12
C GLU A 137 -15.68 9.45 1.37
N ALA A 138 -16.10 8.37 2.05
CA ALA A 138 -17.00 7.36 1.48
C ALA A 138 -18.29 7.99 0.96
N GLN A 139 -18.90 8.87 1.77
CA GLN A 139 -20.11 9.60 1.38
C GLN A 139 -19.86 10.48 0.14
N SER A 140 -18.70 11.14 0.05
CA SER A 140 -18.35 12.03 -1.06
C SER A 140 -18.29 11.32 -2.42
N ILE A 141 -17.88 10.04 -2.42
CA ILE A 141 -17.75 9.19 -3.63
C ILE A 141 -18.91 8.20 -3.81
N GLY A 142 -19.99 8.35 -3.03
CA GLY A 142 -21.21 7.57 -3.13
C GLY A 142 -21.06 6.11 -2.65
N ILE A 143 -20.27 5.89 -1.62
CA ILE A 143 -20.16 4.61 -0.90
C ILE A 143 -20.93 4.72 0.40
N GLY A 144 -22.02 3.96 0.50
CA GLY A 144 -22.86 3.92 1.69
C GLY A 144 -22.40 2.91 2.75
N PRO A 145 -22.98 3.00 3.97
CA PRO A 145 -22.66 2.08 5.06
C PRO A 145 -22.87 0.60 4.70
N GLU A 146 -23.82 0.31 3.81
CA GLU A 146 -24.11 -1.04 3.32
C GLU A 146 -22.93 -1.65 2.56
N ILE A 147 -22.08 -0.84 1.91
CA ILE A 147 -20.86 -1.28 1.22
C ILE A 147 -19.72 -1.40 2.24
N LEU A 148 -19.58 -0.43 3.14
CA LEU A 148 -18.52 -0.41 4.15
C LEU A 148 -18.57 -1.61 5.10
N ASN A 149 -19.77 -2.09 5.43
CA ASN A 149 -19.98 -3.24 6.33
C ASN A 149 -19.91 -4.61 5.63
N ARG A 150 -19.74 -4.64 4.30
CA ARG A 150 -19.63 -5.91 3.57
C ARG A 150 -18.19 -6.42 3.55
N PRO A 151 -17.99 -7.76 3.58
CA PRO A 151 -16.67 -8.34 3.32
C PRO A 151 -16.10 -7.83 2.00
N PHE A 152 -14.86 -7.35 2.01
CA PHE A 152 -14.23 -6.72 0.85
C PHE A 152 -14.16 -7.66 -0.36
N CYS A 153 -13.99 -8.97 -0.13
CA CYS A 153 -13.97 -9.98 -1.20
C CYS A 153 -15.28 -10.01 -2.02
N THR A 154 -16.42 -9.65 -1.41
CA THR A 154 -17.75 -9.70 -2.04
C THR A 154 -18.07 -8.48 -2.92
N LEU A 155 -17.25 -7.45 -2.87
CA LEU A 155 -17.44 -6.25 -3.67
C LEU A 155 -17.15 -6.50 -5.15
N SER A 156 -17.87 -5.82 -6.03
CA SER A 156 -17.53 -5.72 -7.45
C SER A 156 -16.19 -5.00 -7.66
N GLY A 157 -15.55 -5.22 -8.81
CA GLY A 157 -14.27 -4.55 -9.11
C GLY A 157 -14.34 -3.03 -9.04
N GLY A 158 -15.45 -2.44 -9.47
CA GLY A 158 -15.68 -1.00 -9.39
C GLY A 158 -15.88 -0.49 -7.95
N GLU A 159 -16.62 -1.24 -7.11
CA GLU A 159 -16.76 -0.93 -5.68
C GLU A 159 -15.41 -1.02 -4.96
N LYS A 160 -14.64 -2.10 -5.19
CA LYS A 160 -13.29 -2.28 -4.64
C LYS A 160 -12.39 -1.10 -4.96
N THR A 161 -12.34 -0.72 -6.24
CA THR A 161 -11.49 0.40 -6.67
C THR A 161 -11.91 1.71 -6.03
N ARG A 162 -13.22 2.01 -5.99
CA ARG A 162 -13.72 3.23 -5.33
C ARG A 162 -13.44 3.22 -3.83
N SER A 163 -13.68 2.10 -3.14
CA SER A 163 -13.42 1.99 -1.70
C SER A 163 -11.94 2.23 -1.35
N LEU A 164 -11.02 1.84 -2.20
CA LEU A 164 -9.58 2.08 -1.97
C LEU A 164 -9.11 3.48 -2.42
N LEU A 165 -10.01 4.34 -2.93
CA LEU A 165 -9.71 5.75 -3.22
C LEU A 165 -10.02 6.66 -2.02
N ILE A 166 -10.66 6.15 -0.98
CA ILE A 166 -10.91 6.82 0.30
C ILE A 166 -9.60 6.91 1.08
#